data_629ae0ed11dd697ef19f8a4b921301d9
#
_entry.id   629ae0ed11dd697ef19f8a4b921301d9
#
_cell.length_a   1.000
_cell.length_b   1.000
_cell.length_c   1.000
_cell.angle_alpha   90.00
_cell.angle_beta   90.00
_cell.angle_gamma   90.00
#
_symmetry.space_group_name_H-M   'P 1'
#
loop_
_entity.id
_entity.type
_entity.pdbx_description
1 polymer ?
#
loop_
_entity_poly.entity_id
_entity_poly.type
_entity_poly.pdbx_seq_one_letter_code
_entity_poly.pdbx_strand_id
1 'polypeptide(L)'
;MKKVITYIFLVFSILSFSDSFNENEDGRTILKQEQRSEQERLQKEFQQREDNFNQLKTEKQEISVDEIKFHISQINLEDNEKLLNEIEKEKILGKYLDRDLGSTDITNLITDLTNRLIEKGYVTSTASLSENNNLNSETLNLKIISGKIEK
;
A
#
# COMPACT_ATOMS: atom_id res chain seq x y z
N MET A 1 -13.34 4.89 77.11
CA MET A 1 -14.28 3.99 76.40
C MET A 1 -15.22 4.69 75.41
N LYS A 2 -15.67 5.93 75.64
CA LYS A 2 -16.58 6.64 74.71
C LYS A 2 -15.94 7.01 73.35
N LYS A 3 -14.63 7.22 73.24
CA LYS A 3 -13.94 7.61 71.99
C LYS A 3 -13.70 6.44 71.00
N VAL A 4 -13.64 5.22 71.49
CA VAL A 4 -13.44 4.01 70.64
C VAL A 4 -14.74 3.62 69.91
N ILE A 5 -15.89 3.83 70.54
CA ILE A 5 -17.19 3.53 69.97
C ILE A 5 -17.52 4.48 68.77
N THR A 6 -17.06 5.74 68.84
CA THR A 6 -17.26 6.72 67.76
C THR A 6 -16.44 6.35 66.53
N TYR A 7 -15.25 5.80 66.67
CA TYR A 7 -14.42 5.35 65.58
C TYR A 7 -14.96 4.10 64.86
N ILE A 8 -15.57 3.19 65.60
CA ILE A 8 -16.19 1.97 65.04
C ILE A 8 -17.41 2.33 64.19
N PHE A 9 -18.21 3.31 64.58
CA PHE A 9 -19.35 3.79 63.80
C PHE A 9 -18.93 4.54 62.51
N LEU A 10 -17.77 5.24 62.51
CA LEU A 10 -17.25 5.96 61.36
C LEU A 10 -16.65 5.01 60.32
N VAL A 11 -16.03 3.91 60.73
CA VAL A 11 -15.53 2.86 59.86
C VAL A 11 -16.66 2.04 59.25
N PHE A 12 -17.76 1.81 59.98
CA PHE A 12 -18.90 1.05 59.46
C PHE A 12 -19.72 1.84 58.44
N SER A 13 -19.73 3.18 58.51
CA SER A 13 -20.42 4.02 57.55
C SER A 13 -19.71 4.12 56.21
N ILE A 14 -18.38 3.84 56.15
CA ILE A 14 -17.60 3.82 54.92
C ILE A 14 -17.80 2.49 54.18
N LEU A 15 -18.07 1.40 54.90
CA LEU A 15 -18.30 0.07 54.28
C LEU A 15 -19.70 -0.08 53.64
N SER A 16 -20.68 0.77 54.04
CA SER A 16 -22.04 0.72 53.47
C SER A 16 -22.20 1.49 52.16
N PHE A 17 -21.18 2.25 51.72
CA PHE A 17 -21.23 3.03 50.50
C PHE A 17 -20.61 2.31 49.27
N SER A 18 -20.13 1.07 49.46
CA SER A 18 -19.47 0.31 48.43
C SER A 18 -20.37 -0.52 47.52
N ASP A 19 -21.66 -0.65 47.85
CA ASP A 19 -22.55 -1.60 47.14
C ASP A 19 -23.49 -0.95 46.10
N SER A 20 -23.35 0.36 45.84
CA SER A 20 -24.21 1.05 44.87
C SER A 20 -23.54 1.42 43.54
N PHE A 21 -22.34 0.91 43.27
CA PHE A 21 -21.57 1.30 42.05
C PHE A 21 -21.45 0.21 41.00
N ASN A 22 -22.18 -0.90 41.13
CA ASN A 22 -21.98 -2.09 40.28
C ASN A 22 -23.01 -2.24 39.13
N GLU A 23 -23.84 -1.23 38.88
CA GLU A 23 -24.89 -1.34 37.84
C GLU A 23 -24.48 -0.79 36.46
N ASN A 24 -23.25 -0.24 36.32
CA ASN A 24 -22.75 0.33 35.06
C ASN A 24 -21.51 -0.35 34.47
N GLU A 25 -21.00 -1.40 35.08
CA GLU A 25 -19.81 -2.11 34.54
C GLU A 25 -20.14 -2.98 33.31
N ASP A 26 -21.31 -3.59 33.27
CA ASP A 26 -21.72 -4.42 32.13
C ASP A 26 -21.88 -3.59 30.85
N GLY A 27 -22.46 -2.42 30.90
CA GLY A 27 -22.57 -1.55 29.72
C GLY A 27 -21.22 -1.04 29.19
N ARG A 28 -20.28 -0.73 30.08
CA ARG A 28 -18.93 -0.28 29.68
C ARG A 28 -18.09 -1.42 29.14
N THR A 29 -18.29 -2.62 29.62
CA THR A 29 -17.59 -3.83 29.17
C THR A 29 -18.06 -4.23 27.77
N ILE A 30 -19.36 -4.18 27.51
CA ILE A 30 -19.97 -4.46 26.21
C ILE A 30 -19.48 -3.43 25.18
N LEU A 31 -19.52 -2.13 25.49
CA LEU A 31 -19.02 -1.07 24.59
C LEU A 31 -17.52 -1.22 24.27
N LYS A 32 -16.70 -1.58 25.25
CA LYS A 32 -15.27 -1.85 25.02
C LYS A 32 -15.05 -3.09 24.17
N GLN A 33 -15.89 -4.10 24.31
CA GLN A 33 -15.81 -5.33 23.52
C GLN A 33 -16.24 -5.10 22.09
N GLU A 34 -17.29 -4.31 21.86
CA GLU A 34 -17.71 -3.87 20.52
C GLU A 34 -16.64 -3.02 19.85
N GLN A 35 -16.05 -2.05 20.54
CA GLN A 35 -14.97 -1.24 20.00
C GLN A 35 -13.72 -2.07 19.63
N ARG A 36 -13.36 -3.06 20.43
CA ARG A 36 -12.26 -3.99 20.11
C ARG A 36 -12.56 -4.84 18.89
N SER A 37 -13.76 -5.40 18.81
CA SER A 37 -14.16 -6.22 17.67
C SER A 37 -14.21 -5.41 16.36
N GLU A 38 -14.65 -4.16 16.43
CA GLU A 38 -14.65 -3.22 15.30
C GLU A 38 -13.21 -2.87 14.86
N GLN A 39 -12.32 -2.59 15.81
CA GLN A 39 -10.92 -2.33 15.52
C GLN A 39 -10.21 -3.55 14.91
N GLU A 40 -10.45 -4.75 15.43
CA GLU A 40 -9.91 -5.99 14.87
C GLU A 40 -10.43 -6.26 13.46
N ARG A 41 -11.71 -5.97 13.20
CA ARG A 41 -12.30 -6.09 11.86
C ARG A 41 -11.66 -5.12 10.87
N LEU A 42 -11.54 -3.85 11.25
CA LEU A 42 -10.88 -2.83 10.43
C LEU A 42 -9.41 -3.19 10.15
N GLN A 43 -8.71 -3.67 11.16
CA GLN A 43 -7.31 -4.09 11.00
C GLN A 43 -7.16 -5.27 10.04
N LYS A 44 -8.07 -6.26 10.10
CA LYS A 44 -8.11 -7.37 9.14
C LYS A 44 -8.46 -6.91 7.72
N GLU A 45 -9.40 -5.97 7.57
CA GLU A 45 -9.73 -5.41 6.27
C GLU A 45 -8.55 -4.63 5.66
N PHE A 46 -7.80 -3.87 6.47
CA PHE A 46 -6.59 -3.18 6.02
C PHE A 46 -5.53 -4.18 5.58
N GLN A 47 -5.27 -5.22 6.37
CA GLN A 47 -4.30 -6.25 6.05
C GLN A 47 -4.66 -7.01 4.77
N GLN A 48 -5.93 -7.38 4.59
CA GLN A 48 -6.40 -8.00 3.35
C GLN A 48 -6.25 -7.08 2.12
N ARG A 49 -6.45 -5.77 2.28
CA ARG A 49 -6.23 -4.81 1.19
C ARG A 49 -4.75 -4.70 0.84
N GLU A 50 -3.85 -4.65 1.82
CA GLU A 50 -2.41 -4.66 1.59
C GLU A 50 -1.94 -5.95 0.92
N ASP A 51 -2.43 -7.11 1.36
CA ASP A 51 -2.08 -8.40 0.78
C ASP A 51 -2.57 -8.52 -0.66
N ASN A 52 -3.82 -8.12 -0.93
CA ASN A 52 -4.36 -8.06 -2.29
C ASN A 52 -3.60 -7.08 -3.18
N PHE A 53 -3.21 -5.92 -2.64
CA PHE A 53 -2.43 -4.92 -3.36
C PHE A 53 -1.02 -5.45 -3.70
N ASN A 54 -0.37 -6.14 -2.77
CA ASN A 54 0.93 -6.76 -3.01
C ASN A 54 0.87 -7.92 -4.01
N GLN A 55 -0.24 -8.66 -4.06
CA GLN A 55 -0.48 -9.71 -5.07
C GLN A 55 -0.70 -9.16 -6.49
N LEU A 56 -1.13 -7.90 -6.64
CA LEU A 56 -1.27 -7.25 -7.94
C LEU A 56 0.07 -6.82 -8.54
N LYS A 57 1.11 -6.68 -7.71
CA LYS A 57 2.44 -6.34 -8.21
C LYS A 57 3.07 -7.51 -8.94
N THR A 58 3.60 -7.20 -10.12
CA THR A 58 4.34 -8.18 -10.91
C THR A 58 5.77 -8.34 -10.38
N GLU A 59 6.22 -9.58 -10.23
CA GLU A 59 7.62 -9.86 -9.90
C GLU A 59 8.53 -9.55 -11.08
N LYS A 60 9.74 -9.06 -10.78
CA LYS A 60 10.76 -8.83 -11.80
C LYS A 60 11.38 -10.14 -12.25
N GLN A 61 11.71 -10.21 -13.54
CA GLN A 61 12.44 -11.32 -14.11
C GLN A 61 13.93 -11.23 -13.78
N GLU A 62 14.57 -12.37 -13.59
CA GLU A 62 16.03 -12.47 -13.47
C GLU A 62 16.70 -12.31 -14.84
N ILE A 63 17.86 -11.66 -14.86
CA ILE A 63 18.62 -11.40 -16.09
C ILE A 63 19.23 -12.73 -16.59
N SER A 64 18.92 -13.13 -17.82
CA SER A 64 19.55 -14.27 -18.46
C SER A 64 20.89 -13.86 -19.11
N VAL A 65 21.89 -14.79 -19.10
CA VAL A 65 23.27 -14.46 -19.47
C VAL A 65 23.47 -14.33 -21.00
N ASP A 66 22.57 -14.87 -21.81
CA ASP A 66 22.71 -14.96 -23.30
C ASP A 66 21.74 -14.04 -24.07
N GLU A 67 21.32 -12.93 -23.45
CA GLU A 67 20.33 -12.04 -24.05
C GLU A 67 20.97 -11.00 -24.98
N ILE A 68 20.37 -10.81 -26.17
CA ILE A 68 20.77 -9.71 -27.08
C ILE A 68 20.40 -8.37 -26.41
N LYS A 69 21.40 -7.49 -26.27
CA LYS A 69 21.23 -6.17 -25.63
C LYS A 69 21.39 -5.06 -26.66
N PHE A 70 20.65 -3.99 -26.43
CA PHE A 70 20.69 -2.76 -27.22
C PHE A 70 21.04 -1.59 -26.30
N HIS A 71 21.96 -0.74 -26.74
CA HIS A 71 22.25 0.49 -26.02
C HIS A 71 21.07 1.46 -26.12
N ILE A 72 20.54 1.91 -24.98
CA ILE A 72 19.38 2.80 -24.94
C ILE A 72 19.82 4.14 -24.32
N SER A 73 19.97 5.14 -25.17
CA SER A 73 20.33 6.51 -24.78
C SER A 73 19.13 7.41 -24.50
N GLN A 74 17.94 7.03 -24.99
CA GLN A 74 16.71 7.80 -24.80
C GLN A 74 15.52 6.88 -24.52
N ILE A 75 14.72 7.26 -23.50
CA ILE A 75 13.46 6.58 -23.19
C ILE A 75 12.33 7.61 -23.23
N ASN A 76 11.37 7.42 -24.14
CA ASN A 76 10.18 8.22 -24.25
C ASN A 76 9.00 7.49 -23.60
N LEU A 77 8.32 8.15 -22.67
CA LEU A 77 7.13 7.60 -22.03
C LEU A 77 5.90 8.47 -22.35
N GLU A 78 4.99 7.92 -23.15
CA GLU A 78 3.69 8.52 -23.45
C GLU A 78 2.73 8.25 -22.29
N ASP A 79 2.40 9.32 -21.56
CA ASP A 79 1.49 9.32 -20.41
C ASP A 79 0.42 10.41 -20.63
N ASN A 80 -0.55 10.13 -21.49
CA ASN A 80 -1.55 11.10 -21.94
C ASN A 80 -2.46 11.58 -20.79
N GLU A 81 -2.68 10.74 -19.79
CA GLU A 81 -3.53 11.07 -18.63
C GLU A 81 -2.72 11.65 -17.45
N LYS A 82 -1.39 11.78 -17.60
CA LYS A 82 -0.47 12.29 -16.58
C LYS A 82 -0.61 11.56 -15.25
N LEU A 83 -0.68 10.22 -15.32
CA LEU A 83 -0.82 9.35 -14.15
C LEU A 83 0.45 9.34 -13.29
N LEU A 84 1.62 9.53 -13.88
CA LEU A 84 2.90 9.69 -13.21
C LEU A 84 3.38 11.14 -13.30
N ASN A 85 3.93 11.66 -12.21
CA ASN A 85 4.60 12.97 -12.24
C ASN A 85 6.03 12.84 -12.77
N GLU A 86 6.66 13.97 -13.17
CA GLU A 86 7.99 13.97 -13.78
C GLU A 86 9.08 13.39 -12.86
N ILE A 87 9.01 13.65 -11.57
CA ILE A 87 9.98 13.11 -10.58
C ILE A 87 9.90 11.57 -10.52
N GLU A 88 8.69 11.02 -10.57
CA GLU A 88 8.47 9.57 -10.58
C GLU A 88 8.99 8.95 -11.87
N LYS A 89 8.74 9.58 -13.02
CA LYS A 89 9.24 9.16 -14.32
C LYS A 89 10.77 9.17 -14.33
N GLU A 90 11.40 10.27 -13.96
CA GLU A 90 12.87 10.38 -13.86
C GLU A 90 13.47 9.31 -12.96
N LYS A 91 12.89 9.10 -11.78
CA LYS A 91 13.38 8.09 -10.84
C LYS A 91 13.35 6.68 -11.38
N ILE A 92 12.33 6.33 -12.18
CA ILE A 92 12.18 4.98 -12.75
C ILE A 92 13.01 4.85 -14.01
N LEU A 93 12.85 5.77 -14.98
CA LEU A 93 13.51 5.73 -16.28
C LEU A 93 15.02 5.87 -16.14
N GLY A 94 15.51 6.72 -15.23
CA GLY A 94 16.93 6.94 -14.99
C GLY A 94 17.71 5.69 -14.56
N LYS A 95 17.04 4.65 -14.07
CA LYS A 95 17.71 3.36 -13.77
C LYS A 95 18.09 2.57 -15.03
N TYR A 96 17.44 2.87 -16.15
CA TYR A 96 17.54 2.12 -17.41
C TYR A 96 18.12 2.96 -18.55
N LEU A 97 18.33 4.27 -18.33
CA LEU A 97 18.92 5.18 -19.31
C LEU A 97 20.44 4.99 -19.41
N ASP A 98 21.01 5.23 -20.62
CA ASP A 98 22.43 5.09 -20.94
C ASP A 98 23.00 3.70 -20.58
N ARG A 99 22.26 2.64 -20.89
CA ARG A 99 22.61 1.26 -20.58
C ARG A 99 22.27 0.33 -21.74
N ASP A 100 22.97 -0.81 -21.75
CA ASP A 100 22.65 -1.93 -22.64
C ASP A 100 21.49 -2.72 -22.02
N LEU A 101 20.31 -2.60 -22.62
CA LEU A 101 19.09 -3.28 -22.17
C LEU A 101 18.78 -4.48 -23.04
N GLY A 102 18.53 -5.61 -22.41
CA GLY A 102 17.95 -6.79 -23.02
C GLY A 102 16.43 -6.85 -22.87
N SER A 103 15.80 -7.91 -23.35
CA SER A 103 14.34 -8.10 -23.22
C SER A 103 13.92 -8.19 -21.76
N THR A 104 14.73 -8.82 -20.93
CA THR A 104 14.50 -8.93 -19.50
C THR A 104 14.54 -7.55 -18.81
N ASP A 105 15.53 -6.70 -19.16
CA ASP A 105 15.64 -5.34 -18.61
C ASP A 105 14.44 -4.48 -19.01
N ILE A 106 14.00 -4.58 -20.27
CA ILE A 106 12.83 -3.86 -20.78
C ILE A 106 11.56 -4.32 -20.06
N THR A 107 11.41 -5.63 -19.84
CA THR A 107 10.28 -6.19 -19.08
C THR A 107 10.30 -5.68 -17.64
N ASN A 108 11.46 -5.62 -17.01
CA ASN A 108 11.61 -5.09 -15.65
C ASN A 108 11.27 -3.59 -15.56
N LEU A 109 11.63 -2.80 -16.59
CA LEU A 109 11.25 -1.39 -16.69
C LEU A 109 9.72 -1.23 -16.78
N ILE A 110 9.07 -2.01 -17.64
CA ILE A 110 7.61 -2.04 -17.78
C ILE A 110 6.95 -2.43 -16.45
N THR A 111 7.52 -3.42 -15.77
CA THR A 111 7.07 -3.88 -14.45
C THR A 111 7.21 -2.77 -13.39
N ASP A 112 8.34 -2.06 -13.35
CA ASP A 112 8.55 -0.94 -12.41
C ASP A 112 7.51 0.18 -12.63
N LEU A 113 7.25 0.55 -13.87
CA LEU A 113 6.23 1.54 -14.22
C LEU A 113 4.83 1.09 -13.83
N THR A 114 4.47 -0.16 -14.15
CA THR A 114 3.16 -0.74 -13.82
C THR A 114 2.96 -0.83 -12.31
N ASN A 115 3.95 -1.31 -11.57
CA ASN A 115 3.89 -1.37 -10.12
C ASN A 115 3.72 0.02 -9.50
N ARG A 116 4.37 1.05 -10.08
CA ARG A 116 4.19 2.43 -9.62
C ARG A 116 2.76 2.94 -9.86
N LEU A 117 2.14 2.59 -10.98
CA LEU A 117 0.73 2.90 -11.25
C LEU A 117 -0.19 2.23 -10.23
N ILE A 118 0.05 0.95 -9.94
CA ILE A 118 -0.69 0.18 -8.92
C ILE A 118 -0.56 0.85 -7.54
N GLU A 119 0.65 1.25 -7.14
CA GLU A 119 0.92 1.96 -5.87
C GLU A 119 0.14 3.27 -5.73
N LYS A 120 -0.13 3.94 -6.85
CA LYS A 120 -0.95 5.15 -6.89
C LYS A 120 -2.46 4.88 -6.97
N GLY A 121 -2.86 3.60 -7.00
CA GLY A 121 -4.26 3.18 -7.06
C GLY A 121 -4.79 2.96 -8.48
N TYR A 122 -3.97 3.09 -9.52
CA TYR A 122 -4.36 2.84 -10.92
C TYR A 122 -4.18 1.34 -11.27
N VAL A 123 -4.89 0.47 -10.54
CA VAL A 123 -4.72 -1.00 -10.60
C VAL A 123 -5.08 -1.63 -11.95
N THR A 124 -5.84 -0.93 -12.79
CA THR A 124 -6.22 -1.37 -14.13
C THR A 124 -5.33 -0.77 -15.23
N SER A 125 -4.37 0.08 -14.85
CA SER A 125 -3.44 0.71 -15.79
C SER A 125 -2.13 -0.06 -15.86
N THR A 126 -1.54 -0.08 -17.05
CA THR A 126 -0.27 -0.80 -17.29
C THR A 126 0.64 0.00 -18.21
N ALA A 127 1.96 -0.18 -18.06
CA ALA A 127 2.90 0.27 -19.05
C ALA A 127 3.09 -0.79 -20.14
N SER A 128 3.41 -0.36 -21.37
CA SER A 128 3.65 -1.24 -22.51
C SER A 128 4.63 -0.61 -23.50
N LEU A 129 5.25 -1.42 -24.33
CA LEU A 129 5.99 -0.92 -25.49
C LEU A 129 5.03 -0.25 -26.48
N SER A 130 5.47 0.87 -27.09
CA SER A 130 4.77 1.47 -28.20
C SER A 130 4.97 0.63 -29.47
N GLU A 131 4.02 0.72 -30.40
CA GLU A 131 4.07 -0.09 -31.64
C GLU A 131 5.24 0.24 -32.57
N ASN A 132 5.78 1.45 -32.48
CA ASN A 132 6.85 1.96 -33.35
C ASN A 132 8.22 1.96 -32.64
N ASN A 133 8.60 0.84 -32.00
CA ASN A 133 9.92 0.71 -31.42
C ASN A 133 10.94 0.20 -32.45
N ASN A 134 12.04 0.95 -32.61
CA ASN A 134 13.22 0.50 -33.31
C ASN A 134 14.41 0.57 -32.34
N LEU A 135 14.77 -0.55 -31.75
CA LEU A 135 15.83 -0.63 -30.73
C LEU A 135 17.22 -0.28 -31.31
N ASN A 136 17.40 -0.36 -32.65
CA ASN A 136 18.64 0.07 -33.32
C ASN A 136 18.79 1.61 -33.33
N SER A 137 17.76 2.38 -33.00
CA SER A 137 17.84 3.83 -32.91
C SER A 137 18.20 4.34 -31.49
N GLU A 138 18.63 3.46 -30.60
CA GLU A 138 18.97 3.74 -29.19
C GLU A 138 17.83 4.40 -28.41
N THR A 139 16.64 4.41 -28.99
CA THR A 139 15.45 5.03 -28.40
C THR A 139 14.40 3.97 -28.08
N LEU A 140 13.95 3.95 -26.82
CA LEU A 140 12.88 3.09 -26.35
C LEU A 140 11.61 3.92 -26.14
N ASN A 141 10.53 3.57 -26.85
CA ASN A 141 9.24 4.23 -26.73
C ASN A 141 8.27 3.36 -25.93
N LEU A 142 7.77 3.90 -24.85
CA LEU A 142 6.81 3.27 -23.95
C LEU A 142 5.50 4.08 -23.92
N LYS A 143 4.40 3.44 -23.64
CA LYS A 143 3.09 4.08 -23.41
C LYS A 143 2.44 3.53 -22.14
N ILE A 144 1.70 4.39 -21.46
CA ILE A 144 0.79 3.98 -20.38
C ILE A 144 -0.60 3.78 -20.97
N ILE A 145 -1.14 2.60 -20.74
CA ILE A 145 -2.51 2.24 -21.11
C ILE A 145 -3.35 2.34 -19.84
N SER A 146 -4.26 3.31 -19.78
CA SER A 146 -5.16 3.45 -18.65
C SER A 146 -6.37 2.53 -18.80
N GLY A 147 -6.65 1.76 -17.74
CA GLY A 147 -7.88 0.98 -17.68
C GLY A 147 -9.05 1.87 -17.26
N LYS A 148 -10.03 2.07 -18.15
CA LYS A 148 -11.29 2.74 -17.81
C LYS A 148 -12.31 1.70 -17.38
N ILE A 149 -12.90 1.89 -16.19
CA ILE A 149 -14.08 1.13 -15.78
C ILE A 149 -15.27 1.91 -16.35
N GLU A 150 -15.87 1.40 -17.41
CA GLU A 150 -17.17 1.90 -17.87
C GLU A 150 -18.24 1.50 -16.86
N LYS A 151 -19.03 2.48 -16.41
CA LYS A 151 -20.15 2.27 -15.50
C LYS A 151 -21.41 1.93 -16.28
#